data_26fa10549b599c9115873d86e963a8f2
#
_entry.id   26fa10549b599c9115873d86e963a8f2
#
_cell.length_a   1.000
_cell.length_b   1.000
_cell.length_c   1.000
_cell.angle_alpha   90.00
_cell.angle_beta   90.00
_cell.angle_gamma   90.00
#
_symmetry.space_group_name_H-M   'P 1'
#
loop_
_entity.id
_entity.type
_entity.pdbx_description
1 polymer ?
#
loop_
_entity_poly.entity_id
_entity_poly.type
_entity_poly.pdbx_seq_one_letter_code
_entity_poly.pdbx_strand_id
1 'polypeptide(L)'
;MSRLFRYLVLLFFISCNSNASENLPSESETFPFTTINEKILFIGNSFTFYWNLPSLVERMSIERGLNWDIKHFTVPAATLKILWNNPDLKSILESETFDHVIIQEHSTNILTNANGNSGFYFGQITSLIPDSTQIHFFSTWTYPSMEQY
;
A
#
# COMPACT_ATOMS: atom_id res chain seq x y z
N MET A 1 -35.08 -25.23 -49.17
CA MET A 1 -34.66 -23.90 -49.57
C MET A 1 -33.65 -23.40 -48.56
N SER A 2 -32.38 -23.57 -48.85
CA SER A 2 -31.26 -23.21 -47.98
C SER A 2 -30.80 -21.78 -48.28
N ARG A 3 -30.78 -20.92 -47.30
CA ARG A 3 -30.15 -19.60 -47.42
C ARG A 3 -28.75 -19.65 -46.80
N LEU A 4 -27.75 -19.69 -47.66
CA LEU A 4 -26.36 -19.47 -47.32
C LEU A 4 -26.16 -18.02 -46.87
N PHE A 5 -25.72 -17.85 -45.64
CA PHE A 5 -25.23 -16.56 -45.14
C PHE A 5 -23.74 -16.45 -45.43
N ARG A 6 -23.40 -15.61 -46.40
CA ARG A 6 -22.01 -15.27 -46.75
C ARG A 6 -21.52 -14.24 -45.72
N TYR A 7 -20.56 -14.62 -44.88
CA TYR A 7 -19.79 -13.67 -44.09
C TYR A 7 -18.69 -13.07 -44.95
N LEU A 8 -18.82 -11.77 -45.19
CA LEU A 8 -17.78 -10.96 -45.81
C LEU A 8 -16.79 -10.52 -44.72
N VAL A 9 -15.60 -11.13 -44.66
CA VAL A 9 -14.51 -10.72 -43.79
C VAL A 9 -13.77 -9.58 -44.46
N LEU A 10 -13.95 -8.35 -43.99
CA LEU A 10 -13.17 -7.18 -44.37
C LEU A 10 -11.85 -7.16 -43.57
N LEU A 11 -10.78 -7.56 -44.19
CA LEU A 11 -9.42 -7.39 -43.68
C LEU A 11 -8.98 -5.95 -43.92
N PHE A 12 -8.96 -5.15 -42.89
CA PHE A 12 -8.30 -3.84 -42.90
C PHE A 12 -6.79 -4.04 -42.74
N PHE A 13 -6.05 -3.88 -43.84
CA PHE A 13 -4.61 -3.71 -43.76
C PHE A 13 -4.31 -2.29 -43.30
N ILE A 14 -3.93 -2.14 -42.01
CA ILE A 14 -3.32 -0.90 -41.54
C ILE A 14 -1.88 -0.88 -42.00
N SER A 15 -1.62 -0.12 -43.07
CA SER A 15 -0.27 0.18 -43.52
C SER A 15 0.37 1.12 -42.49
N CYS A 16 1.27 0.60 -41.65
CA CYS A 16 2.17 1.43 -40.85
C CYS A 16 3.15 2.13 -41.77
N ASN A 17 2.90 3.41 -42.03
CA ASN A 17 3.85 4.27 -42.74
C ASN A 17 4.93 4.70 -41.73
N SER A 18 6.08 4.04 -41.77
CA SER A 18 7.23 4.30 -40.89
C SER A 18 8.10 5.46 -41.42
N ASN A 19 7.58 6.67 -41.46
CA ASN A 19 8.36 7.88 -41.69
C ASN A 19 7.79 9.05 -40.90
N ALA A 20 7.78 8.90 -39.58
CA ALA A 20 7.74 10.05 -38.68
C ALA A 20 9.04 10.00 -37.87
N SER A 21 10.04 10.74 -38.29
CA SER A 21 11.10 11.15 -37.39
C SER A 21 10.47 12.15 -36.42
N GLU A 22 9.80 11.61 -35.40
CA GLU A 22 9.40 12.40 -34.25
C GLU A 22 10.68 12.85 -33.56
N ASN A 23 11.00 14.15 -33.69
CA ASN A 23 11.90 14.83 -32.79
C ASN A 23 11.27 14.65 -31.38
N LEU A 24 11.74 13.65 -30.64
CA LEU A 24 11.51 13.61 -29.21
C LEU A 24 12.03 14.92 -28.65
N PRO A 25 11.19 15.71 -27.97
CA PRO A 25 11.69 16.83 -27.21
C PRO A 25 12.62 16.27 -26.14
N SER A 26 13.93 16.50 -26.32
CA SER A 26 14.93 16.29 -25.28
C SER A 26 14.85 17.46 -24.30
N GLU A 27 13.70 17.66 -23.71
CA GLU A 27 13.57 18.40 -22.48
C GLU A 27 13.48 17.38 -21.36
N SER A 28 14.64 17.13 -20.73
CA SER A 28 14.65 16.67 -19.36
C SER A 28 13.98 17.79 -18.56
N GLU A 29 12.67 17.71 -18.40
CA GLU A 29 11.98 18.47 -17.36
C GLU A 29 12.61 18.03 -16.04
N THR A 30 13.64 18.76 -15.61
CA THR A 30 14.13 18.70 -14.23
C THR A 30 13.02 19.35 -13.39
N PHE A 31 12.03 18.55 -12.99
CA PHE A 31 11.15 18.94 -11.92
C PHE A 31 12.03 19.34 -10.73
N PRO A 32 11.86 20.53 -10.16
CA PRO A 32 12.55 20.86 -8.93
C PRO A 32 12.07 19.86 -7.87
N PHE A 33 12.84 18.80 -7.64
CA PHE A 33 12.57 17.85 -6.57
C PHE A 33 12.70 18.61 -5.25
N THR A 34 11.57 19.06 -4.73
CA THR A 34 11.49 19.38 -3.32
C THR A 34 11.65 18.04 -2.62
N THR A 35 12.79 17.83 -2.00
CA THR A 35 13.05 16.60 -1.26
C THR A 35 12.09 16.56 -0.08
N ILE A 36 10.99 15.85 -0.22
CA ILE A 36 10.02 15.65 0.87
C ILE A 36 10.57 14.48 1.68
N ASN A 37 11.17 14.82 2.83
CA ASN A 37 11.66 13.83 3.79
C ASN A 37 10.54 13.54 4.79
N GLU A 38 9.65 12.61 4.47
CA GLU A 38 8.61 12.15 5.39
C GLU A 38 9.06 10.87 6.11
N LYS A 39 8.70 10.78 7.38
CA LYS A 39 8.91 9.59 8.20
C LYS A 39 7.66 8.75 8.24
N ILE A 40 7.79 7.49 7.86
CA ILE A 40 6.65 6.58 7.72
C ILE A 40 6.89 5.35 8.60
N LEU A 41 5.91 5.01 9.43
CA LEU A 41 5.93 3.80 10.23
C LEU A 41 4.87 2.81 9.73
N PHE A 42 5.30 1.59 9.38
CA PHE A 42 4.41 0.47 9.15
C PHE A 42 4.27 -0.36 10.43
N ILE A 43 3.02 -0.60 10.85
CA ILE A 43 2.67 -1.46 12.00
C ILE A 43 1.83 -2.61 11.46
N GLY A 44 2.25 -3.86 11.71
CA GLY A 44 1.47 -4.99 11.20
C GLY A 44 2.10 -6.36 11.45
N ASN A 45 1.77 -7.29 10.58
CA ASN A 45 2.25 -8.66 10.64
C ASN A 45 2.89 -9.10 9.31
N SER A 46 2.83 -10.41 8.99
CA SER A 46 3.45 -10.96 7.78
C SER A 46 2.93 -10.32 6.49
N PHE A 47 1.71 -9.82 6.43
CA PHE A 47 1.22 -9.11 5.24
C PHE A 47 1.96 -7.78 4.99
N THR A 48 2.50 -7.17 6.04
CA THR A 48 3.32 -5.96 5.93
C THR A 48 4.77 -6.28 5.55
N PHE A 49 5.40 -7.29 6.17
CA PHE A 49 6.82 -7.56 5.91
C PHE A 49 7.07 -8.62 4.83
N TYR A 50 6.08 -9.46 4.52
CA TYR A 50 6.23 -10.45 3.45
C TYR A 50 6.49 -9.70 2.12
N TRP A 51 7.37 -10.21 1.30
CA TRP A 51 7.84 -9.50 0.10
C TRP A 51 8.58 -8.18 0.37
N ASN A 52 8.94 -7.91 1.64
CA ASN A 52 9.68 -6.71 2.02
C ASN A 52 8.98 -5.41 1.58
N LEU A 53 7.66 -5.33 1.79
CA LEU A 53 6.84 -4.19 1.36
C LEU A 53 7.38 -2.82 1.83
N PRO A 54 7.81 -2.63 3.11
CA PRO A 54 8.36 -1.34 3.54
C PRO A 54 9.56 -0.90 2.70
N SER A 55 10.53 -1.78 2.47
CA SER A 55 11.70 -1.45 1.64
C SER A 55 11.35 -1.24 0.16
N LEU A 56 10.32 -1.91 -0.34
CA LEU A 56 9.85 -1.66 -1.70
C LEU A 56 9.26 -0.25 -1.83
N VAL A 57 8.45 0.17 -0.85
CA VAL A 57 7.87 1.52 -0.81
C VAL A 57 8.97 2.58 -0.68
N GLU A 58 9.99 2.35 0.17
CA GLU A 58 11.15 3.22 0.30
C GLU A 58 11.88 3.41 -1.04
N ARG A 59 12.20 2.32 -1.72
CA ARG A 59 12.83 2.39 -3.05
C ARG A 59 11.98 3.15 -4.06
N MET A 60 10.66 2.88 -4.10
CA MET A 60 9.74 3.60 -4.98
C MET A 60 9.68 5.09 -4.66
N SER A 61 9.80 5.48 -3.39
CA SER A 61 9.84 6.89 -2.99
C SER A 61 11.09 7.57 -3.53
N ILE A 62 12.25 6.91 -3.41
CA ILE A 62 13.53 7.41 -3.95
C ILE A 62 13.45 7.58 -5.47
N GLU A 63 12.92 6.60 -6.18
CA GLU A 63 12.74 6.66 -7.64
C GLU A 63 11.80 7.80 -8.09
N ARG A 64 10.91 8.25 -7.19
CA ARG A 64 10.01 9.40 -7.39
C ARG A 64 10.56 10.71 -6.83
N GLY A 65 11.77 10.72 -6.25
CA GLY A 65 12.41 11.90 -5.64
C GLY A 65 11.80 12.31 -4.29
N LEU A 66 11.05 11.42 -3.62
CA LEU A 66 10.39 11.73 -2.35
C LEU A 66 11.28 11.48 -1.13
N ASN A 67 12.23 10.57 -1.19
CA ASN A 67 13.20 10.26 -0.13
C ASN A 67 12.56 10.03 1.26
N TRP A 68 11.62 9.11 1.35
CA TRP A 68 10.94 8.76 2.60
C TRP A 68 11.83 7.91 3.51
N ASP A 69 11.83 8.23 4.82
CA ASP A 69 12.46 7.42 5.89
C ASP A 69 11.43 6.42 6.41
N ILE A 70 11.58 5.15 6.03
CA ILE A 70 10.58 4.12 6.33
C ILE A 70 11.06 3.19 7.43
N LYS A 71 10.29 3.12 8.53
CA LYS A 71 10.43 2.14 9.61
C LYS A 71 9.27 1.16 9.59
N HIS A 72 9.49 0.00 10.17
CA HIS A 72 8.39 -0.94 10.40
C HIS A 72 8.52 -1.63 11.76
N PHE A 73 7.36 -1.82 12.40
CA PHE A 73 7.20 -2.68 13.56
C PHE A 73 6.24 -3.81 13.20
N THR A 74 6.77 -5.01 13.01
CA THR A 74 5.99 -6.14 12.51
C THR A 74 6.28 -7.40 13.30
N VAL A 75 5.21 -8.13 13.66
CA VAL A 75 5.28 -9.41 14.38
C VAL A 75 4.52 -10.47 13.58
N PRO A 76 5.13 -11.63 13.27
CA PRO A 76 4.46 -12.69 12.52
C PRO A 76 3.12 -13.08 13.14
N ALA A 77 2.06 -13.19 12.32
CA ALA A 77 0.71 -13.57 12.71
C ALA A 77 0.07 -12.71 13.83
N ALA A 78 0.63 -11.54 14.14
CA ALA A 78 0.10 -10.69 15.18
C ALA A 78 -1.24 -10.04 14.78
N THR A 79 -2.14 -9.98 15.76
CA THR A 79 -3.31 -9.10 15.75
C THR A 79 -2.94 -7.76 16.36
N LEU A 80 -3.77 -6.72 16.20
CA LEU A 80 -3.56 -5.43 16.87
C LEU A 80 -3.48 -5.58 18.39
N LYS A 81 -4.18 -6.55 18.99
CA LYS A 81 -4.06 -6.88 20.40
C LYS A 81 -2.63 -7.28 20.79
N ILE A 82 -2.01 -8.15 19.99
CA ILE A 82 -0.64 -8.62 20.24
C ILE A 82 0.34 -7.46 20.08
N LEU A 83 0.17 -6.65 19.05
CA LEU A 83 1.00 -5.47 18.79
C LEU A 83 0.86 -4.43 19.91
N TRP A 84 -0.36 -4.12 20.34
CA TRP A 84 -0.62 -3.22 21.46
C TRP A 84 0.04 -3.66 22.76
N ASN A 85 0.04 -4.95 23.06
CA ASN A 85 0.64 -5.49 24.27
C ASN A 85 2.18 -5.61 24.20
N ASN A 86 2.77 -5.29 23.05
CA ASN A 86 4.22 -5.28 22.90
C ASN A 86 4.81 -3.96 23.39
N PRO A 87 5.72 -3.98 24.39
CA PRO A 87 6.30 -2.76 24.93
C PRO A 87 7.16 -1.99 23.93
N ASP A 88 7.78 -2.69 22.96
CA ASP A 88 8.65 -2.06 21.99
C ASP A 88 7.84 -1.16 21.03
N LEU A 89 6.62 -1.57 20.64
CA LEU A 89 5.75 -0.71 19.83
C LEU A 89 5.40 0.58 20.57
N LYS A 90 5.05 0.47 21.86
CA LYS A 90 4.74 1.65 22.67
C LYS A 90 5.95 2.57 22.79
N SER A 91 7.12 2.00 23.04
CA SER A 91 8.38 2.76 23.11
C SER A 91 8.65 3.53 21.81
N ILE A 92 8.42 2.91 20.64
CA ILE A 92 8.58 3.58 19.34
C ILE A 92 7.61 4.74 19.21
N LEU A 93 6.32 4.53 19.49
CA LEU A 93 5.29 5.55 19.36
C LEU A 93 5.43 6.70 20.35
N GLU A 94 6.02 6.46 21.52
CA GLU A 94 6.28 7.48 22.55
C GLU A 94 7.58 8.25 22.32
N SER A 95 8.58 7.64 21.69
CA SER A 95 9.91 8.24 21.52
C SER A 95 10.17 8.87 20.16
N GLU A 96 9.37 8.53 19.15
CA GLU A 96 9.56 9.00 17.78
C GLU A 96 8.29 9.62 17.21
N THR A 97 8.47 10.55 16.29
CA THR A 97 7.38 11.17 15.53
C THR A 97 7.44 10.73 14.09
N PHE A 98 6.26 10.52 13.50
CA PHE A 98 6.10 10.11 12.10
C PHE A 98 5.11 11.04 11.41
N ASP A 99 5.31 11.26 10.12
CA ASP A 99 4.35 11.99 9.28
C ASP A 99 3.18 11.08 8.90
N HIS A 100 3.48 9.79 8.68
CA HIS A 100 2.48 8.77 8.36
C HIS A 100 2.67 7.52 9.21
N VAL A 101 1.56 6.96 9.70
CA VAL A 101 1.53 5.63 10.33
C VAL A 101 0.54 4.75 9.57
N ILE A 102 1.02 3.62 9.06
CA ILE A 102 0.23 2.64 8.33
C ILE A 102 0.00 1.43 9.22
N ILE A 103 -1.25 1.16 9.56
CA ILE A 103 -1.63 0.11 10.52
C ILE A 103 -2.35 -1.02 9.78
N GLN A 104 -1.90 -2.25 9.97
CA GLN A 104 -2.48 -3.45 9.38
C GLN A 104 -2.90 -4.44 10.46
N GLU A 105 -4.18 -4.84 10.45
CA GLU A 105 -4.73 -5.89 11.32
C GLU A 105 -4.51 -7.28 10.68
N HIS A 106 -4.59 -8.32 11.49
CA HIS A 106 -4.59 -9.70 10.99
C HIS A 106 -5.75 -9.91 9.99
N SER A 107 -5.45 -10.53 8.85
CA SER A 107 -6.36 -10.61 7.69
C SER A 107 -7.78 -11.11 8.00
N THR A 108 -7.91 -12.07 8.92
CA THR A 108 -9.21 -12.66 9.27
C THR A 108 -9.88 -11.98 10.45
N ASN A 109 -9.13 -11.23 11.24
CA ASN A 109 -9.62 -10.73 12.53
C ASN A 109 -10.68 -9.62 12.36
N ILE A 110 -10.60 -8.82 11.33
CA ILE A 110 -11.61 -7.78 11.03
C ILE A 110 -12.95 -8.44 10.74
N LEU A 111 -12.96 -9.54 10.00
CA LEU A 111 -14.17 -10.22 9.57
C LEU A 111 -14.79 -11.09 10.69
N THR A 112 -13.94 -11.80 11.43
CA THR A 112 -14.40 -12.76 12.45
C THR A 112 -14.65 -12.11 13.80
N ASN A 113 -14.11 -10.95 14.06
CA ASN A 113 -14.13 -10.26 15.36
C ASN A 113 -14.75 -8.86 15.25
N ALA A 114 -15.75 -8.70 14.37
CA ALA A 114 -16.47 -7.45 14.13
C ALA A 114 -17.06 -6.81 15.40
N ASN A 115 -17.14 -7.56 16.52
CA ASN A 115 -17.70 -7.13 17.78
C ASN A 115 -16.69 -6.44 18.73
N GLY A 116 -15.57 -5.91 18.25
CA GLY A 116 -14.97 -4.88 19.05
C GLY A 116 -13.47 -4.97 19.37
N ASN A 117 -12.82 -6.11 19.23
CA ASN A 117 -11.41 -6.16 19.65
C ASN A 117 -10.47 -5.41 18.68
N SER A 118 -10.66 -5.53 17.37
CA SER A 118 -9.80 -4.84 16.39
C SER A 118 -9.98 -3.32 16.47
N GLY A 119 -11.22 -2.83 16.51
CA GLY A 119 -11.51 -1.40 16.66
C GLY A 119 -11.00 -0.83 17.96
N PHE A 120 -11.15 -1.56 19.08
CA PHE A 120 -10.62 -1.16 20.38
C PHE A 120 -9.10 -1.02 20.34
N TYR A 121 -8.37 -2.04 19.88
CA TYR A 121 -6.91 -1.97 19.86
C TYR A 121 -6.38 -1.00 18.80
N PHE A 122 -7.09 -0.81 17.69
CA PHE A 122 -6.80 0.27 16.77
C PHE A 122 -6.87 1.62 17.47
N GLY A 123 -7.97 1.89 18.21
CA GLY A 123 -8.11 3.10 19.00
C GLY A 123 -7.02 3.28 20.07
N GLN A 124 -6.60 2.19 20.72
CA GLN A 124 -5.50 2.24 21.70
C GLN A 124 -4.16 2.59 21.05
N ILE A 125 -3.84 2.02 19.91
CA ILE A 125 -2.60 2.32 19.18
C ILE A 125 -2.63 3.78 18.68
N THR A 126 -3.74 4.20 18.08
CA THR A 126 -3.87 5.54 17.50
C THR A 126 -3.87 6.64 18.58
N SER A 127 -4.30 6.33 19.80
CA SER A 127 -4.26 7.30 20.92
C SER A 127 -2.84 7.69 21.38
N LEU A 128 -1.82 6.92 20.98
CA LEU A 128 -0.41 7.27 21.22
C LEU A 128 0.21 8.07 20.07
N ILE A 129 -0.51 8.23 18.97
CA ILE A 129 -0.03 8.89 17.77
C ILE A 129 -0.48 10.36 17.81
N PRO A 130 0.43 11.33 17.59
CA PRO A 130 0.06 12.74 17.57
C PRO A 130 -0.98 13.08 16.49
N ASP A 131 -1.85 14.06 16.77
CA ASP A 131 -2.88 14.52 15.80
C ASP A 131 -2.31 15.06 14.49
N SER A 132 -1.05 15.47 14.48
CA SER A 132 -0.34 15.92 13.27
C SER A 132 0.04 14.79 12.33
N THR A 133 0.03 13.53 12.78
CA THR A 133 0.39 12.35 12.00
C THR A 133 -0.80 11.85 11.20
N GLN A 134 -0.59 11.56 9.93
CA GLN A 134 -1.62 10.93 9.10
C GLN A 134 -1.66 9.42 9.35
N ILE A 135 -2.83 8.92 9.71
CA ILE A 135 -3.04 7.49 9.99
C ILE A 135 -3.72 6.83 8.80
N HIS A 136 -3.15 5.74 8.32
CA HIS A 136 -3.66 4.94 7.22
C HIS A 136 -3.96 3.52 7.70
N PHE A 137 -5.08 2.98 7.27
CA PHE A 137 -5.40 1.58 7.51
C PHE A 137 -5.09 0.74 6.27
N PHE A 138 -4.18 -0.23 6.41
CA PHE A 138 -3.85 -1.17 5.36
C PHE A 138 -4.81 -2.37 5.44
N SER A 139 -5.80 -2.37 4.56
CA SER A 139 -6.75 -3.48 4.42
C SER A 139 -6.16 -4.60 3.57
N THR A 140 -6.25 -5.81 4.07
CA THR A 140 -5.88 -7.02 3.33
C THR A 140 -7.10 -7.61 2.63
N TRP A 141 -6.86 -8.53 1.70
CA TRP A 141 -7.94 -9.26 1.01
C TRP A 141 -8.54 -10.36 1.88
N THR A 142 -9.76 -10.75 1.59
CA THR A 142 -10.41 -11.91 2.16
C THR A 142 -9.97 -13.20 1.47
N TYR A 143 -10.00 -14.31 2.19
CA TYR A 143 -9.82 -15.61 1.57
C TYR A 143 -11.15 -16.11 0.96
N PRO A 144 -11.13 -16.90 -0.13
CA PRO A 144 -12.35 -17.41 -0.76
C PRO A 144 -13.31 -18.15 0.18
N SER A 145 -12.78 -18.76 1.24
CA SER A 145 -13.60 -19.43 2.27
C SER A 145 -14.33 -18.47 3.23
N MET A 146 -14.08 -17.16 3.12
CA MET A 146 -14.63 -16.12 4.00
C MET A 146 -15.60 -15.18 3.28
N GLU A 147 -15.99 -15.50 2.05
CA GLU A 147 -16.95 -14.70 1.26
C GLU A 147 -18.36 -14.64 1.84
N GLN A 148 -18.62 -15.36 2.93
CA GLN A 148 -19.94 -15.39 3.60
C GLN A 148 -20.07 -14.39 4.76
N TYR A 149 -19.04 -13.62 5.02
CA TYR A 149 -19.01 -12.60 6.07
C TYR A 149 -18.88 -11.22 5.41
#